data_386f3c8e93791c9400519f32fd38d100
#
_entry.id   386f3c8e93791c9400519f32fd38d100
#
_cell.length_a   1.000
_cell.length_b   1.000
_cell.length_c   1.000
_cell.angle_alpha   90.00
_cell.angle_beta   90.00
_cell.angle_gamma   90.00
#
_symmetry.space_group_name_H-M   'P 1'
#
loop_
_entity.id
_entity.type
_entity.pdbx_description
1 polymer ?
#
loop_
_entity_poly.entity_id
_entity_poly.type
_entity_poly.pdbx_seq_one_letter_code
_entity_poly.pdbx_strand_id
1 'polypeptide(L)'
;MSENMKRINRIAATLGVAALAAVGLGAAAVPAGAAQVASAVRVPDVIKVPAGNRQIALLQARGVQTYQCTSGAWGFLQPDAILSSYGRALVLHSRGPVWTSVDDGSSVTAATVASSPVPLAVPQLLLKSTGNRGPGLLGEVTFVQRLNTTGGLSPTGACKDGTTASIPYTADYAFWAAVPK
;
A
#
# COMPACT_ATOMS: atom_id res chain seq x y z
N MET A 1 42.17 35.14 34.01
CA MET A 1 43.17 35.91 33.27
C MET A 1 42.60 36.21 31.92
N SER A 2 42.17 37.38 31.84
CA SER A 2 42.35 38.60 31.06
C SER A 2 41.45 38.57 29.82
N GLU A 3 40.36 39.28 29.84
CA GLU A 3 40.05 40.70 29.51
C GLU A 3 40.56 41.20 28.15
N ASN A 4 39.59 41.62 27.31
CA ASN A 4 39.49 42.97 26.70
C ASN A 4 38.35 42.90 25.63
N MET A 5 37.25 43.48 25.77
CA MET A 5 36.65 44.79 26.00
C MET A 5 37.02 45.87 24.94
N LYS A 6 35.95 46.34 24.26
CA LYS A 6 35.72 47.65 23.65
C LYS A 6 36.33 47.96 22.28
N ARG A 7 35.46 48.27 21.29
CA ARG A 7 35.33 49.67 20.83
C ARG A 7 34.04 49.92 20.05
N ILE A 8 33.30 50.88 20.56
CA ILE A 8 32.17 51.59 19.95
C ILE A 8 32.78 52.60 18.93
N ASN A 9 32.16 52.69 17.76
CA ASN A 9 32.24 53.92 16.98
C ASN A 9 30.89 54.25 16.33
N ARG A 10 30.32 55.34 16.77
CA ARG A 10 29.21 56.13 16.17
C ARG A 10 29.78 57.06 15.12
N ILE A 11 28.99 57.41 14.13
CA ILE A 11 28.93 58.63 13.28
C ILE A 11 28.18 58.20 12.00
N ALA A 12 27.24 58.87 11.39
CA ALA A 12 26.48 60.11 11.49
C ALA A 12 25.38 60.03 10.44
N ALA A 13 24.30 60.70 10.67
CA ALA A 13 23.13 60.81 9.81
C ALA A 13 23.44 61.64 8.55
N THR A 14 22.82 61.25 7.41
CA THR A 14 22.53 62.18 6.31
C THR A 14 21.11 61.90 5.82
N LEU A 15 20.32 62.97 5.89
CA LEU A 15 18.98 63.08 5.31
C LEU A 15 19.08 63.11 3.77
N GLY A 16 18.27 62.32 3.10
CA GLY A 16 18.12 62.33 1.63
C GLY A 16 16.66 62.10 1.25
N VAL A 17 16.12 63.08 0.65
CA VAL A 17 14.82 63.43 0.11
C VAL A 17 14.01 62.28 -0.53
N ALA A 18 12.71 62.32 -0.31
CA ALA A 18 11.63 61.49 -0.84
C ALA A 18 11.56 61.42 -2.38
N ALA A 19 11.31 60.23 -2.87
CA ALA A 19 10.66 60.03 -4.17
C ALA A 19 9.52 58.98 -3.95
N LEU A 20 8.29 59.48 -4.04
CA LEU A 20 7.08 58.62 -4.10
C LEU A 20 7.07 57.92 -5.48
N ALA A 21 7.39 56.66 -5.52
CA ALA A 21 7.05 55.80 -6.64
C ALA A 21 5.81 54.99 -6.26
N ALA A 22 4.69 55.27 -6.92
CA ALA A 22 3.47 54.46 -6.84
C ALA A 22 3.76 53.10 -7.48
N VAL A 23 3.93 52.08 -6.65
CA VAL A 23 3.98 50.69 -7.10
C VAL A 23 2.56 50.16 -7.14
N GLY A 24 2.06 49.92 -8.37
CA GLY A 24 0.80 49.28 -8.61
C GLY A 24 0.82 47.86 -8.00
N LEU A 25 -0.18 47.57 -7.15
CA LEU A 25 -0.47 46.23 -6.66
C LEU A 25 -0.97 45.38 -7.84
N GLY A 26 -0.05 44.71 -8.54
CA GLY A 26 -0.38 43.61 -9.42
C GLY A 26 -0.80 42.44 -8.54
N ALA A 27 -2.10 42.14 -8.46
CA ALA A 27 -2.59 40.90 -7.89
C ALA A 27 -2.09 39.73 -8.77
N ALA A 28 -1.05 39.05 -8.31
CA ALA A 28 -0.65 37.79 -8.91
C ALA A 28 -1.76 36.78 -8.67
N ALA A 29 -2.50 36.44 -9.72
CA ALA A 29 -3.43 35.32 -9.69
C ALA A 29 -2.64 34.05 -9.41
N VAL A 30 -2.82 33.46 -8.23
CA VAL A 30 -2.33 32.13 -7.90
C VAL A 30 -3.04 31.16 -8.84
N PRO A 31 -2.34 30.39 -9.68
CA PRO A 31 -3.01 29.38 -10.49
C PRO A 31 -3.72 28.41 -9.52
N ALA A 32 -5.04 28.26 -9.68
CA ALA A 32 -5.81 27.24 -8.98
C ALA A 32 -5.14 25.92 -9.29
N GLY A 33 -4.50 25.32 -8.26
CA GLY A 33 -3.87 24.02 -8.37
C GLY A 33 -4.91 23.05 -8.91
N ALA A 34 -4.63 22.43 -10.06
CA ALA A 34 -5.43 21.35 -10.56
C ALA A 34 -5.50 20.28 -9.47
N ALA A 35 -6.68 20.12 -8.87
CA ALA A 35 -6.96 19.03 -7.96
C ALA A 35 -6.64 17.75 -8.74
N GLN A 36 -5.57 17.06 -8.36
CA GLN A 36 -5.29 15.73 -8.87
C GLN A 36 -6.46 14.86 -8.41
N VAL A 37 -7.40 14.62 -9.30
CA VAL A 37 -8.39 13.56 -9.15
C VAL A 37 -7.57 12.28 -9.06
N ALA A 38 -7.39 11.78 -7.82
CA ALA A 38 -6.87 10.45 -7.60
C ALA A 38 -7.76 9.53 -8.46
N SER A 39 -7.18 8.95 -9.52
CA SER A 39 -7.89 7.99 -10.37
C SER A 39 -8.37 6.89 -9.45
N ALA A 40 -9.67 6.85 -9.19
CA ALA A 40 -10.28 5.78 -8.41
C ALA A 40 -9.89 4.47 -9.10
N VAL A 41 -9.18 3.60 -8.37
CA VAL A 41 -8.77 2.29 -8.87
C VAL A 41 -10.03 1.56 -9.33
N ARG A 42 -10.14 1.37 -10.65
CA ARG A 42 -11.31 0.71 -11.23
C ARG A 42 -11.19 -0.79 -10.96
N VAL A 43 -11.90 -1.25 -9.94
CA VAL A 43 -12.00 -2.68 -9.63
C VAL A 43 -12.78 -3.37 -10.74
N PRO A 44 -12.21 -4.38 -11.43
CA PRO A 44 -12.94 -5.17 -12.44
C PRO A 44 -14.21 -5.78 -11.86
N ASP A 45 -15.30 -5.78 -12.64
CA ASP A 45 -16.62 -6.22 -12.17
C ASP A 45 -16.61 -7.65 -11.61
N VAL A 46 -15.82 -8.53 -12.23
CA VAL A 46 -15.71 -9.95 -11.84
C VAL A 46 -15.16 -10.17 -10.42
N ILE A 47 -14.41 -9.21 -9.90
CA ILE A 47 -13.82 -9.30 -8.55
C ILE A 47 -14.42 -8.28 -7.58
N LYS A 48 -15.56 -7.65 -7.91
CA LYS A 48 -16.26 -6.76 -6.96
C LYS A 48 -16.81 -7.55 -5.78
N VAL A 49 -16.67 -6.96 -4.60
CA VAL A 49 -17.26 -7.53 -3.38
C VAL A 49 -18.78 -7.36 -3.44
N PRO A 50 -19.56 -8.40 -3.07
CA PRO A 50 -21.02 -8.32 -3.03
C PRO A 50 -21.53 -7.22 -2.12
N ALA A 51 -22.71 -6.67 -2.43
CA ALA A 51 -23.41 -5.71 -1.58
C ALA A 51 -23.61 -6.26 -0.16
N GLY A 52 -23.80 -5.36 0.82
CA GLY A 52 -23.91 -5.73 2.23
C GLY A 52 -22.57 -5.88 2.95
N ASN A 53 -21.46 -5.52 2.29
CA ASN A 53 -20.14 -5.47 2.89
C ASN A 53 -19.57 -4.04 2.84
N ARG A 54 -18.75 -3.68 3.83
CA ARG A 54 -17.99 -2.42 3.88
C ARG A 54 -16.51 -2.72 3.95
N GLN A 55 -15.69 -1.89 3.30
CA GLN A 55 -14.24 -1.98 3.44
C GLN A 55 -13.82 -1.51 4.84
N ILE A 56 -13.05 -2.34 5.53
CA ILE A 56 -12.55 -2.05 6.88
C ILE A 56 -11.05 -1.70 6.88
N ALA A 57 -10.30 -2.19 5.89
CA ALA A 57 -8.90 -1.83 5.72
C ALA A 57 -8.48 -1.91 4.24
N LEU A 58 -7.49 -1.07 3.87
CA LEU A 58 -6.77 -1.15 2.60
C LEU A 58 -5.29 -1.05 2.94
N LEU A 59 -4.53 -2.12 2.68
CA LEU A 59 -3.13 -2.26 3.07
C LEU A 59 -2.26 -2.56 1.85
N GLN A 60 -1.09 -1.94 1.80
CA GLN A 60 -0.10 -2.18 0.77
C GLN A 60 0.76 -3.38 1.13
N ALA A 61 0.81 -4.38 0.26
CA ALA A 61 1.63 -5.58 0.43
C ALA A 61 2.94 -5.45 -0.34
N ARG A 62 4.00 -5.88 0.31
CA ARG A 62 5.31 -6.13 -0.30
C ARG A 62 5.83 -7.47 0.18
N GLY A 63 6.23 -8.31 -0.76
CA GLY A 63 6.70 -9.65 -0.42
C GLY A 63 7.09 -10.45 -1.63
N VAL A 64 6.96 -11.78 -1.53
CA VAL A 64 7.30 -12.74 -2.57
C VAL A 64 6.18 -13.74 -2.80
N GLN A 65 6.09 -14.24 -4.03
CA GLN A 65 5.39 -15.48 -4.36
C GLN A 65 6.45 -16.57 -4.49
N THR A 66 6.39 -17.58 -3.64
CA THR A 66 7.34 -18.70 -3.66
C THR A 66 6.76 -19.84 -4.48
N TYR A 67 7.57 -20.33 -5.40
CA TYR A 67 7.27 -21.47 -6.25
C TYR A 67 8.23 -22.61 -5.91
N GLN A 68 7.77 -23.84 -6.05
CA GLN A 68 8.57 -25.06 -5.89
C GLN A 68 8.55 -25.85 -7.18
N CYS A 69 9.71 -26.35 -7.57
CA CYS A 69 9.84 -27.28 -8.68
C CYS A 69 9.40 -28.69 -8.26
N THR A 70 8.46 -29.25 -8.99
CA THR A 70 8.01 -30.64 -8.84
C THR A 70 7.81 -31.24 -10.21
N SER A 71 8.43 -32.40 -10.47
CA SER A 71 8.40 -33.09 -11.77
C SER A 71 8.82 -32.19 -12.95
N GLY A 72 9.87 -31.37 -12.72
CA GLY A 72 10.43 -30.47 -13.73
C GLY A 72 9.61 -29.22 -14.01
N ALA A 73 8.51 -28.97 -13.28
CA ALA A 73 7.61 -27.82 -13.46
C ALA A 73 7.50 -26.97 -12.19
N TRP A 74 7.41 -25.64 -12.36
CA TRP A 74 7.20 -24.71 -11.27
C TRP A 74 5.73 -24.69 -10.83
N GLY A 75 5.47 -25.06 -9.57
CA GLY A 75 4.17 -24.97 -8.92
C GLY A 75 4.17 -23.90 -7.83
N PHE A 76 3.06 -23.17 -7.67
CA PHE A 76 2.91 -22.19 -6.59
C PHE A 76 2.94 -22.91 -5.24
N LEU A 77 3.79 -22.45 -4.32
CA LEU A 77 3.91 -23.01 -2.96
C LEU A 77 3.21 -22.13 -1.94
N GLN A 78 3.56 -20.84 -1.88
CA GLN A 78 3.03 -19.92 -0.87
C GLN A 78 3.35 -18.47 -1.18
N PRO A 79 2.54 -17.51 -0.66
CA PRO A 79 2.93 -16.13 -0.52
C PRO A 79 3.67 -15.93 0.81
N ASP A 80 4.55 -14.91 0.85
CA ASP A 80 5.11 -14.36 2.09
C ASP A 80 5.19 -12.86 1.91
N ALA A 81 4.36 -12.09 2.64
CA ALA A 81 4.31 -10.64 2.51
C ALA A 81 3.99 -9.94 3.82
N ILE A 82 4.47 -8.71 3.92
CA ILE A 82 4.09 -7.75 4.95
C ILE A 82 3.11 -6.77 4.31
N LEU A 83 1.97 -6.58 4.97
CA LEU A 83 0.97 -5.60 4.61
C LEU A 83 1.07 -4.42 5.58
N SER A 84 1.19 -3.22 5.02
CA SER A 84 1.40 -2.01 5.80
C SER A 84 0.48 -0.88 5.39
N SER A 85 0.31 0.08 6.29
CA SER A 85 -0.31 1.37 6.04
C SER A 85 0.57 2.47 6.62
N TYR A 86 0.79 3.55 5.86
CA TYR A 86 1.69 4.65 6.25
C TYR A 86 3.07 4.18 6.78
N GLY A 87 3.63 3.12 6.16
CA GLY A 87 4.92 2.56 6.53
C GLY A 87 4.94 1.66 7.78
N ARG A 88 3.81 1.51 8.49
CA ARG A 88 3.67 0.62 9.64
C ARG A 88 3.16 -0.74 9.19
N ALA A 89 3.86 -1.81 9.56
CA ALA A 89 3.40 -3.19 9.36
C ALA A 89 2.18 -3.48 10.24
N LEU A 90 1.11 -3.99 9.64
CA LEU A 90 -0.15 -4.29 10.31
C LEU A 90 -0.59 -5.73 10.17
N VAL A 91 -0.25 -6.39 9.05
CA VAL A 91 -0.70 -7.75 8.76
C VAL A 91 0.43 -8.54 8.10
N LEU A 92 0.59 -9.80 8.49
CA LEU A 92 1.42 -10.78 7.81
C LEU A 92 0.54 -11.65 6.91
N HIS A 93 1.01 -11.93 5.70
CA HIS A 93 0.35 -12.83 4.75
C HIS A 93 1.25 -14.00 4.45
N SER A 94 0.75 -15.21 4.68
CA SER A 94 1.51 -16.43 4.56
C SER A 94 0.69 -17.57 3.95
N ARG A 95 1.30 -18.77 3.91
CA ARG A 95 0.69 -19.97 3.36
C ARG A 95 -0.67 -20.27 3.99
N GLY A 96 -1.63 -20.66 3.12
CA GLY A 96 -2.97 -21.06 3.55
C GLY A 96 -4.08 -20.71 2.53
N PRO A 97 -4.19 -19.53 1.92
CA PRO A 97 -3.66 -18.24 2.30
C PRO A 97 -4.25 -17.75 3.63
N VAL A 98 -3.40 -17.26 4.50
CA VAL A 98 -3.80 -16.66 5.77
C VAL A 98 -3.24 -15.25 5.92
N TRP A 99 -4.00 -14.38 6.55
CA TRP A 99 -3.59 -13.04 6.98
C TRP A 99 -3.73 -12.97 8.49
N THR A 100 -2.70 -12.49 9.19
CA THR A 100 -2.66 -12.36 10.65
C THR A 100 -2.28 -10.93 11.03
N SER A 101 -3.11 -10.28 11.82
CA SER A 101 -2.83 -8.97 12.39
C SER A 101 -1.68 -9.06 13.40
N VAL A 102 -0.71 -8.15 13.27
CA VAL A 102 0.44 -8.10 14.19
C VAL A 102 0.10 -7.42 15.51
N ASP A 103 -0.95 -6.60 15.53
CA ASP A 103 -1.33 -5.83 16.72
C ASP A 103 -2.21 -6.63 17.69
N ASP A 104 -3.13 -7.45 17.16
CA ASP A 104 -4.15 -8.10 17.97
C ASP A 104 -4.21 -9.64 17.77
N GLY A 105 -3.40 -10.19 16.85
CA GLY A 105 -3.33 -11.63 16.59
C GLY A 105 -4.58 -12.20 15.89
N SER A 106 -5.58 -11.38 15.57
CA SER A 106 -6.73 -11.84 14.79
C SER A 106 -6.28 -12.30 13.40
N SER A 107 -6.98 -13.26 12.82
CA SER A 107 -6.61 -13.78 11.51
C SER A 107 -7.82 -14.16 10.67
N VAL A 108 -7.63 -14.18 9.36
CA VAL A 108 -8.59 -14.69 8.38
C VAL A 108 -7.89 -15.63 7.41
N THR A 109 -8.54 -16.76 7.11
CA THR A 109 -8.24 -17.62 5.97
C THR A 109 -9.29 -17.40 4.90
N ALA A 110 -8.92 -17.52 3.62
CA ALA A 110 -9.88 -17.31 2.54
C ALA A 110 -9.56 -18.18 1.32
N ALA A 111 -10.57 -18.42 0.49
CA ALA A 111 -10.44 -19.11 -0.78
C ALA A 111 -10.78 -18.17 -1.95
N THR A 112 -10.06 -18.29 -3.05
CA THR A 112 -10.34 -17.54 -4.27
C THR A 112 -11.69 -17.94 -4.86
N VAL A 113 -12.55 -16.94 -5.11
CA VAL A 113 -13.85 -17.13 -5.75
C VAL A 113 -13.94 -16.49 -7.13
N ALA A 114 -13.06 -15.48 -7.40
CA ALA A 114 -12.96 -14.88 -8.72
C ALA A 114 -11.55 -14.29 -8.93
N SER A 115 -11.15 -14.16 -10.19
CA SER A 115 -9.86 -13.59 -10.58
C SER A 115 -9.98 -12.69 -11.81
N SER A 116 -9.09 -11.72 -11.91
CA SER A 116 -8.92 -10.86 -13.08
C SER A 116 -7.43 -10.81 -13.44
N PRO A 117 -7.05 -11.24 -14.67
CA PRO A 117 -5.65 -11.28 -15.08
C PRO A 117 -5.05 -9.88 -15.15
N VAL A 118 -3.76 -9.79 -14.87
CA VAL A 118 -2.96 -8.57 -15.02
C VAL A 118 -1.72 -8.91 -15.84
N PRO A 119 -1.40 -8.17 -16.90
CA PRO A 119 -0.19 -8.39 -17.67
C PRO A 119 1.06 -8.33 -16.79
N LEU A 120 1.97 -9.28 -16.94
CA LEU A 120 3.27 -9.37 -16.25
C LEU A 120 3.18 -9.41 -14.70
N ALA A 121 2.01 -9.75 -14.15
CA ALA A 121 1.83 -9.86 -12.71
C ALA A 121 0.89 -11.02 -12.34
N VAL A 122 0.94 -11.43 -11.07
CA VAL A 122 -0.09 -12.33 -10.52
C VAL A 122 -1.46 -11.68 -10.61
N PRO A 123 -2.56 -12.45 -10.83
CA PRO A 123 -3.89 -11.88 -11.06
C PRO A 123 -4.40 -11.11 -9.84
N GLN A 124 -5.28 -10.15 -10.08
CA GLN A 124 -6.16 -9.61 -9.04
C GLN A 124 -7.18 -10.67 -8.64
N LEU A 125 -7.57 -10.70 -7.37
CA LEU A 125 -8.43 -11.74 -6.83
C LEU A 125 -9.55 -11.16 -5.98
N LEU A 126 -10.70 -11.85 -5.99
CA LEU A 126 -11.67 -11.81 -4.91
C LEU A 126 -11.58 -13.15 -4.16
N LEU A 127 -11.39 -13.08 -2.85
CA LEU A 127 -11.36 -14.25 -1.97
C LEU A 127 -12.48 -14.11 -0.94
N LYS A 128 -13.19 -15.21 -0.67
CA LYS A 128 -14.19 -15.30 0.39
C LYS A 128 -13.57 -15.93 1.63
N SER A 129 -13.83 -15.35 2.80
CA SER A 129 -13.40 -15.94 4.07
C SER A 129 -13.87 -17.38 4.20
N THR A 130 -12.96 -18.26 4.62
CA THR A 130 -13.23 -19.66 4.99
C THR A 130 -13.11 -19.88 6.49
N GLY A 131 -12.61 -18.92 7.23
CA GLY A 131 -12.52 -18.94 8.69
C GLY A 131 -11.85 -17.68 9.23
N ASN A 132 -12.31 -17.26 10.41
CA ASN A 132 -11.74 -16.17 11.17
C ASN A 132 -11.35 -16.65 12.56
N ARG A 133 -10.37 -15.98 13.18
CA ARG A 133 -9.89 -16.31 14.53
C ARG A 133 -9.57 -15.04 15.30
N GLY A 134 -10.01 -15.01 16.56
CA GLY A 134 -9.78 -13.91 17.51
C GLY A 134 -10.62 -12.67 17.22
N PRO A 135 -10.85 -11.83 18.23
CA PRO A 135 -11.39 -10.50 18.04
C PRO A 135 -10.31 -9.59 17.45
N GLY A 136 -10.69 -8.52 16.72
CA GLY A 136 -9.77 -7.52 16.19
C GLY A 136 -9.94 -7.26 14.70
N LEU A 137 -8.92 -6.70 14.07
CA LEU A 137 -8.96 -6.19 12.70
C LEU A 137 -9.50 -7.22 11.68
N LEU A 138 -9.12 -8.48 11.82
CA LEU A 138 -9.44 -9.55 10.85
C LEU A 138 -10.49 -10.52 11.35
N GLY A 139 -11.01 -10.32 12.57
CA GLY A 139 -11.93 -11.26 13.23
C GLY A 139 -13.29 -11.43 12.54
N GLU A 140 -13.72 -10.43 11.75
CA GLU A 140 -15.04 -10.43 11.08
C GLU A 140 -14.94 -10.25 9.56
N VAL A 141 -13.78 -10.49 8.99
CA VAL A 141 -13.57 -10.35 7.53
C VAL A 141 -14.41 -11.38 6.78
N THR A 142 -15.18 -10.89 5.82
CA THR A 142 -16.01 -11.69 4.91
C THR A 142 -15.36 -11.93 3.57
N PHE A 143 -14.66 -10.90 3.06
CA PHE A 143 -13.95 -10.94 1.79
C PHE A 143 -12.59 -10.27 1.90
N VAL A 144 -11.64 -10.77 1.10
CA VAL A 144 -10.34 -10.16 0.85
C VAL A 144 -10.21 -9.93 -0.65
N GLN A 145 -9.80 -8.74 -1.07
CA GLN A 145 -9.42 -8.48 -2.45
C GLN A 145 -7.91 -8.28 -2.54
N ARG A 146 -7.29 -8.88 -3.56
CA ARG A 146 -5.94 -8.55 -4.02
C ARG A 146 -6.05 -7.71 -5.27
N LEU A 147 -5.59 -6.47 -5.21
CA LEU A 147 -5.71 -5.44 -6.25
C LEU A 147 -4.33 -4.91 -6.64
N ASN A 148 -4.23 -4.19 -7.77
CA ASN A 148 -3.04 -3.44 -8.19
C ASN A 148 -1.74 -4.27 -8.14
N THR A 149 -1.80 -5.52 -8.58
CA THR A 149 -0.68 -6.45 -8.51
C THR A 149 0.45 -6.07 -9.46
N THR A 150 1.69 -6.25 -9.00
CA THR A 150 2.89 -6.19 -9.84
C THR A 150 3.78 -7.41 -9.57
N GLY A 151 4.39 -7.97 -10.61
CA GLY A 151 5.32 -9.09 -10.48
C GLY A 151 4.72 -10.38 -9.92
N GLY A 152 5.54 -11.19 -9.29
CA GLY A 152 5.11 -12.42 -8.61
C GLY A 152 4.82 -13.61 -9.53
N LEU A 153 5.01 -13.51 -10.84
CA LEU A 153 4.76 -14.63 -11.77
C LEU A 153 5.74 -15.77 -11.56
N SER A 154 5.27 -16.99 -11.82
CA SER A 154 6.11 -18.18 -11.84
C SER A 154 7.33 -18.00 -12.76
N PRO A 155 8.51 -18.51 -12.38
CA PRO A 155 9.61 -18.60 -13.32
C PRO A 155 9.20 -19.42 -14.55
N THR A 156 9.86 -19.15 -15.67
CA THR A 156 9.67 -19.89 -16.93
C THR A 156 10.77 -20.93 -17.12
N GLY A 157 10.52 -21.95 -17.95
CA GLY A 157 11.48 -23.00 -18.28
C GLY A 157 11.51 -24.17 -17.30
N ALA A 158 12.34 -25.15 -17.64
CA ALA A 158 12.52 -26.34 -16.81
C ALA A 158 13.25 -26.01 -15.50
N CYS A 159 12.97 -26.80 -14.48
CA CYS A 159 13.59 -26.65 -13.17
C CYS A 159 14.05 -28.02 -12.62
N LYS A 160 14.87 -28.00 -11.57
CA LYS A 160 15.31 -29.19 -10.85
C LYS A 160 14.38 -29.44 -9.65
N ASP A 161 13.86 -30.64 -9.53
CA ASP A 161 12.97 -31.04 -8.43
C ASP A 161 13.52 -30.68 -7.05
N GLY A 162 12.65 -30.16 -6.21
CA GLY A 162 12.97 -29.70 -4.85
C GLY A 162 13.54 -28.28 -4.77
N THR A 163 13.92 -27.64 -5.89
CA THR A 163 14.34 -26.23 -5.86
C THR A 163 13.16 -25.31 -5.63
N THR A 164 13.40 -24.16 -5.00
CA THR A 164 12.41 -23.08 -4.80
C THR A 164 12.87 -21.79 -5.43
N ALA A 165 11.92 -20.96 -5.84
CA ALA A 165 12.15 -19.61 -6.33
C ALA A 165 11.16 -18.64 -5.69
N SER A 166 11.65 -17.57 -5.08
CA SER A 166 10.84 -16.52 -4.46
C SER A 166 10.85 -15.28 -5.35
N ILE A 167 9.72 -14.98 -5.96
CA ILE A 167 9.57 -13.91 -6.95
C ILE A 167 8.91 -12.70 -6.29
N PRO A 168 9.57 -11.53 -6.28
CA PRO A 168 9.03 -10.31 -5.69
C PRO A 168 7.68 -9.91 -6.29
N TYR A 169 6.76 -9.46 -5.43
CA TYR A 169 5.49 -8.88 -5.85
C TYR A 169 5.05 -7.75 -4.92
N THR A 170 4.18 -6.91 -5.44
CA THR A 170 3.40 -5.96 -4.64
C THR A 170 1.92 -6.09 -4.98
N ALA A 171 1.07 -5.68 -4.04
CA ALA A 171 -0.37 -5.62 -4.23
C ALA A 171 -1.00 -4.68 -3.21
N ASP A 172 -2.25 -4.28 -3.45
CA ASP A 172 -3.11 -3.71 -2.41
C ASP A 172 -4.08 -4.79 -1.94
N TYR A 173 -4.20 -4.98 -0.63
CA TYR A 173 -5.19 -5.87 -0.03
C TYR A 173 -6.29 -5.06 0.65
N ALA A 174 -7.52 -5.18 0.14
CA ALA A 174 -8.71 -4.64 0.77
C ALA A 174 -9.42 -5.72 1.56
N PHE A 175 -9.66 -5.46 2.85
CA PHE A 175 -10.40 -6.33 3.76
C PHE A 175 -11.81 -5.78 3.95
N TRP A 176 -12.79 -6.65 3.90
CA TRP A 176 -14.20 -6.31 3.92
C TRP A 176 -14.92 -7.07 5.03
N ALA A 177 -15.84 -6.43 5.71
CA ALA A 177 -16.72 -7.05 6.70
C ALA A 177 -18.19 -6.77 6.37
N ALA A 178 -19.09 -7.58 6.89
CA ALA A 178 -20.50 -7.34 6.72
C ALA A 178 -20.91 -5.99 7.33
N VAL A 179 -21.83 -5.29 6.68
CA VAL A 179 -22.48 -4.11 7.28
C VAL A 179 -23.39 -4.60 8.40
N PRO A 180 -23.29 -4.08 9.63
CA PRO A 180 -24.22 -4.40 10.70
C PRO A 180 -25.66 -4.13 10.26
N LYS A 181 -26.58 -5.01 10.64
CA LYS A 181 -28.02 -4.82 10.42
C LYS A 181 -28.60 -3.83 11.40
#